data_e977e99ec56e26b2435aae10975c692f
#
_entry.id   e977e99ec56e26b2435aae10975c692f
#
_cell.length_a   1.000
_cell.length_b   1.000
_cell.length_c   1.000
_cell.angle_alpha   90.00
_cell.angle_beta   90.00
_cell.angle_gamma   90.00
#
_symmetry.space_group_name_H-M   'P 1'
#
loop_
_entity.id
_entity.type
_entity.pdbx_description
1 polymer ?
#
loop_
_entity_poly.entity_id
_entity_poly.type
_entity_poly.pdbx_seq_one_letter_code
_entity_poly.pdbx_strand_id
1 'polypeptide(L)'
;MNCHVISKITVXTLCSHTSHHRGPHQKVIAISVYGKQSKFTNNPMYSWETSIIPFFELLVDEISTLLPQWILRVYIDFTGSTTSEQEYFYNFSNVDICDMNNIPMFGSSLHRFLPSKMWRFLPIFDPYVDYLISRDLDSPIIRRETETINMWLSKKQKKNFFYIARDNIEHSSFILGGLWGAALVRARHTLINIFQPMLIPSIVKYYHGIGDQTFLNDYVGDRVKNNSLIFDSYFCESLGGRPFLSQRPMHGCFLGCIRPCCNNVVNVHFNETRIPCPIKCRPKKHPDWIYC
;
A
#
# COMPACT_ATOMS: atom_id res chain seq x y z
N MET A 1 11.96 18.52 -48.44
CA MET A 1 11.23 19.02 -47.25
C MET A 1 10.72 17.83 -46.47
N ASN A 2 11.47 17.41 -45.48
CA ASN A 2 11.04 16.27 -44.62
C ASN A 2 10.46 16.85 -43.34
N CYS A 3 9.13 16.84 -43.26
CA CYS A 3 8.41 17.06 -42.01
C CYS A 3 8.70 15.90 -41.08
N HIS A 4 9.47 16.13 -40.04
CA HIS A 4 9.60 15.17 -38.94
C HIS A 4 8.24 15.09 -38.24
N VAL A 5 7.55 14.00 -38.49
CA VAL A 5 6.43 13.59 -37.65
C VAL A 5 7.04 13.13 -36.33
N ILE A 6 7.14 14.06 -35.37
CA ILE A 6 7.38 13.68 -33.98
C ILE A 6 6.12 12.94 -33.56
N SER A 7 6.17 11.60 -33.59
CA SER A 7 5.10 10.80 -32.97
C SER A 7 5.03 11.24 -31.51
N LYS A 8 3.93 11.82 -31.09
CA LYS A 8 3.63 12.07 -29.68
C LYS A 8 3.70 10.71 -28.98
N ILE A 9 4.74 10.50 -28.22
CA ILE A 9 4.79 9.34 -27.32
C ILE A 9 3.66 9.55 -26.33
N THR A 10 2.59 8.83 -26.50
CA THR A 10 1.45 8.87 -25.58
C THR A 10 1.90 8.16 -24.30
N VAL A 11 2.11 8.97 -23.28
CA VAL A 11 2.52 8.42 -22.00
C VAL A 11 1.34 7.66 -21.39
N UNK A 12 1.34 6.52 -21.09
CA UNK A 12 0.40 5.81 -20.61
C UNK A 12 0.58 5.64 -19.22
N THR A 13 -0.37 5.50 -18.71
CA THR A 13 -0.38 5.02 -17.34
C THR A 13 -0.02 3.53 -17.29
N LEU A 14 0.54 3.08 -16.18
CA LEU A 14 0.86 1.66 -15.95
C LEU A 14 -0.28 0.93 -15.24
N CYS A 15 -1.53 1.18 -15.65
CA CYS A 15 -2.69 0.52 -15.07
C CYS A 15 -3.72 0.17 -16.15
N SER A 16 -4.63 1.07 -16.45
CA SER A 16 -5.77 0.77 -17.32
C SER A 16 -6.21 1.99 -18.11
N HIS A 17 -7.09 1.76 -19.07
CA HIS A 17 -7.74 2.82 -19.85
C HIS A 17 -8.49 3.79 -18.92
N THR A 18 -9.19 3.28 -17.92
CA THR A 18 -9.90 4.12 -16.92
C THR A 18 -8.92 5.04 -16.20
N SER A 19 -7.79 4.49 -15.74
CA SER A 19 -6.76 5.28 -15.10
C SER A 19 -6.17 6.34 -16.04
N HIS A 20 -6.04 6.03 -17.32
CA HIS A 20 -5.57 6.98 -18.35
C HIS A 20 -6.56 8.16 -18.49
N HIS A 21 -7.85 7.88 -18.52
CA HIS A 21 -8.88 8.92 -18.64
C HIS A 21 -8.97 9.85 -17.43
N ARG A 22 -8.55 9.37 -16.24
CA ARG A 22 -8.48 10.26 -15.06
C ARG A 22 -7.39 11.33 -15.21
N GLY A 23 -6.41 11.10 -16.08
CA GLY A 23 -5.31 12.04 -16.30
C GLY A 23 -4.23 11.97 -15.20
N PRO A 24 -3.25 12.87 -15.26
CA PRO A 24 -2.14 12.90 -14.29
C PRO A 24 -2.56 13.46 -12.92
N HIS A 25 -1.62 13.48 -11.98
CA HIS A 25 -1.74 14.00 -10.60
C HIS A 25 -2.59 13.11 -9.70
N GLN A 26 -2.55 11.80 -9.92
CA GLN A 26 -3.32 10.83 -9.13
C GLN A 26 -2.71 10.59 -7.76
N LYS A 27 -3.58 10.45 -6.77
CA LYS A 27 -3.25 9.93 -5.42
C LYS A 27 -3.78 8.50 -5.37
N VAL A 28 -2.90 7.54 -5.18
CA VAL A 28 -3.20 6.13 -5.38
C VAL A 28 -2.95 5.34 -4.10
N ILE A 29 -3.94 4.55 -3.68
CA ILE A 29 -3.77 3.48 -2.71
C ILE A 29 -3.68 2.19 -3.53
N ALA A 30 -2.58 1.45 -3.42
CA ALA A 30 -2.36 0.29 -4.27
C ALA A 30 -2.37 -1.01 -3.47
N ILE A 31 -3.10 -1.99 -3.99
CA ILE A 31 -3.16 -3.35 -3.43
C ILE A 31 -2.84 -4.37 -4.52
N SER A 32 -2.46 -5.59 -4.08
CA SER A 32 -2.28 -6.76 -4.95
C SER A 32 -3.36 -7.79 -4.66
N VAL A 33 -4.00 -8.31 -5.71
CA VAL A 33 -5.00 -9.40 -5.58
C VAL A 33 -4.54 -10.57 -6.46
N TYR A 34 -4.22 -11.67 -5.81
CA TYR A 34 -3.65 -12.85 -6.49
C TYR A 34 -4.75 -13.67 -7.15
N GLY A 35 -4.42 -14.38 -8.22
CA GLY A 35 -5.34 -15.27 -8.92
C GLY A 35 -5.86 -16.40 -8.03
N LYS A 36 -7.01 -16.95 -8.40
CA LYS A 36 -7.68 -18.03 -7.64
C LYS A 36 -6.81 -19.27 -7.44
N GLN A 37 -5.83 -19.49 -8.29
CA GLN A 37 -4.92 -20.65 -8.22
C GLN A 37 -3.66 -20.37 -7.39
N SER A 38 -3.55 -19.22 -6.76
CA SER A 38 -2.39 -18.90 -5.93
C SER A 38 -2.37 -19.78 -4.67
N LYS A 39 -1.19 -19.97 -4.10
CA LYS A 39 -1.03 -20.74 -2.85
C LYS A 39 -1.87 -20.17 -1.71
N PHE A 40 -2.15 -18.88 -1.74
CA PHE A 40 -2.92 -18.21 -0.70
C PHE A 40 -4.44 -18.45 -0.83
N THR A 41 -4.92 -18.71 -2.04
CA THR A 41 -6.34 -18.94 -2.29
C THR A 41 -6.76 -20.41 -2.12
N ASN A 42 -5.80 -21.32 -1.94
CA ASN A 42 -6.11 -22.73 -1.62
C ASN A 42 -6.59 -22.92 -0.18
N ASN A 43 -6.56 -21.89 0.65
CA ASN A 43 -7.16 -21.93 1.98
C ASN A 43 -8.63 -21.49 1.87
N PRO A 44 -9.61 -22.33 2.29
CA PRO A 44 -11.03 -21.96 2.22
C PRO A 44 -11.38 -20.66 2.95
N MET A 45 -10.57 -20.26 3.93
CA MET A 45 -10.78 -19.01 4.66
C MET A 45 -10.43 -17.76 3.84
N TYR A 46 -9.74 -17.93 2.70
CA TYR A 46 -9.28 -16.80 1.86
C TYR A 46 -9.76 -16.93 0.41
N SER A 47 -10.97 -17.46 0.21
CA SER A 47 -11.54 -17.52 -1.13
C SER A 47 -11.95 -16.11 -1.63
N TRP A 48 -12.16 -16.00 -2.91
CA TRP A 48 -12.62 -14.74 -3.50
C TRP A 48 -13.98 -14.33 -2.93
N GLU A 49 -14.86 -15.31 -2.68
CA GLU A 49 -16.23 -15.08 -2.20
C GLU A 49 -16.27 -14.72 -0.70
N THR A 50 -15.39 -15.31 0.11
CA THR A 50 -15.44 -15.16 1.58
C THR A 50 -14.53 -14.02 2.09
N SER A 51 -13.49 -13.67 1.33
CA SER A 51 -12.48 -12.72 1.81
C SER A 51 -12.19 -11.62 0.79
N ILE A 52 -11.84 -11.99 -0.45
CA ILE A 52 -11.36 -10.99 -1.42
C ILE A 52 -12.46 -9.95 -1.73
N ILE A 53 -13.65 -10.41 -2.13
CA ILE A 53 -14.76 -9.52 -2.48
C ILE A 53 -15.24 -8.72 -1.25
N PRO A 54 -15.56 -9.35 -0.11
CA PRO A 54 -15.99 -8.57 1.07
C PRO A 54 -14.93 -7.57 1.56
N PHE A 55 -13.65 -7.95 1.58
CA PHE A 55 -12.58 -7.03 2.03
C PHE A 55 -12.39 -5.89 1.04
N PHE A 56 -12.54 -6.16 -0.26
CA PHE A 56 -12.46 -5.15 -1.31
C PHE A 56 -13.59 -4.11 -1.14
N GLU A 57 -14.83 -4.55 -0.93
CA GLU A 57 -15.98 -3.65 -0.68
C GLU A 57 -15.72 -2.74 0.52
N LEU A 58 -15.27 -3.33 1.63
CA LEU A 58 -14.98 -2.59 2.84
C LEU A 58 -13.88 -1.55 2.59
N LEU A 59 -12.83 -1.94 1.87
CA LEU A 59 -11.72 -1.03 1.58
C LEU A 59 -12.15 0.12 0.66
N VAL A 60 -12.98 -0.16 -0.34
CA VAL A 60 -13.55 0.88 -1.24
C VAL A 60 -14.37 1.90 -0.44
N ASP A 61 -15.21 1.42 0.48
CA ASP A 61 -16.04 2.28 1.33
C ASP A 61 -15.19 3.13 2.27
N GLU A 62 -14.17 2.52 2.90
CA GLU A 62 -13.25 3.23 3.79
C GLU A 62 -12.50 4.33 3.04
N ILE A 63 -12.01 4.05 1.83
CA ILE A 63 -11.33 5.05 1.00
C ILE A 63 -12.29 6.18 0.65
N SER A 64 -13.50 5.84 0.21
CA SER A 64 -14.51 6.84 -0.16
C SER A 64 -14.82 7.78 1.01
N THR A 65 -14.86 7.23 2.21
CA THR A 65 -15.21 7.96 3.43
C THR A 65 -14.04 8.74 4.02
N LEU A 66 -12.89 8.10 4.14
CA LEU A 66 -11.75 8.63 4.91
C LEU A 66 -10.70 9.32 4.05
N LEU A 67 -10.60 8.95 2.77
CA LEU A 67 -9.61 9.47 1.83
C LEU A 67 -10.25 9.73 0.44
N PRO A 68 -11.32 10.55 0.37
CA PRO A 68 -12.15 10.66 -0.85
C PRO A 68 -11.43 11.18 -2.10
N GLN A 69 -10.21 11.72 -1.97
CA GLN A 69 -9.41 12.18 -3.11
C GLN A 69 -8.45 11.10 -3.62
N TRP A 70 -8.52 9.89 -3.07
CA TRP A 70 -7.62 8.80 -3.43
C TRP A 70 -8.35 7.78 -4.30
N ILE A 71 -7.59 7.19 -5.22
CA ILE A 71 -8.05 6.12 -6.12
C ILE A 71 -7.48 4.81 -5.59
N LEU A 72 -8.33 3.81 -5.44
CA LEU A 72 -7.86 2.45 -5.14
C LEU A 72 -7.38 1.81 -6.46
N ARG A 73 -6.10 1.49 -6.55
CA ARG A 73 -5.56 0.71 -7.68
C ARG A 73 -5.39 -0.73 -7.27
N VAL A 74 -6.06 -1.61 -8.00
CA VAL A 74 -6.06 -3.06 -7.74
C VAL A 74 -5.23 -3.74 -8.82
N TYR A 75 -4.01 -4.12 -8.49
CA TYR A 75 -3.16 -4.94 -9.36
C TYR A 75 -3.61 -6.38 -9.18
N ILE A 76 -4.30 -6.92 -10.18
CA ILE A 76 -5.05 -8.17 -10.04
C ILE A 76 -4.69 -9.18 -11.13
N ASP A 77 -4.65 -10.46 -10.74
CA ASP A 77 -4.56 -11.59 -11.66
C ASP A 77 -5.93 -12.25 -11.72
N PHE A 78 -6.57 -12.17 -12.86
CA PHE A 78 -7.90 -12.75 -13.09
C PHE A 78 -7.87 -14.24 -13.48
N THR A 79 -6.70 -14.89 -13.42
CA THR A 79 -6.61 -16.32 -13.76
C THR A 79 -7.53 -17.16 -12.86
N GLY A 80 -8.44 -17.90 -13.49
CA GLY A 80 -9.41 -18.75 -12.79
C GLY A 80 -10.70 -18.06 -12.35
N SER A 81 -10.84 -16.75 -12.60
CA SER A 81 -12.07 -16.03 -12.29
C SER A 81 -13.09 -16.13 -13.43
N THR A 82 -14.35 -16.00 -13.10
CA THR A 82 -15.46 -15.93 -14.07
C THR A 82 -15.60 -14.49 -14.60
N THR A 83 -16.30 -14.35 -15.72
CA THR A 83 -16.57 -13.03 -16.31
C THR A 83 -17.33 -12.13 -15.31
N SER A 84 -18.33 -12.67 -14.62
CA SER A 84 -19.12 -11.90 -13.67
C SER A 84 -18.28 -11.41 -12.49
N GLU A 85 -17.32 -12.21 -12.02
CA GLU A 85 -16.40 -11.80 -10.96
C GLU A 85 -15.47 -10.66 -11.44
N GLN A 86 -15.01 -10.75 -12.69
CA GLN A 86 -14.18 -9.68 -13.26
C GLN A 86 -14.98 -8.38 -13.38
N GLU A 87 -16.18 -8.45 -13.96
CA GLU A 87 -17.08 -7.30 -14.12
C GLU A 87 -17.39 -6.63 -12.80
N TYR A 88 -17.51 -7.40 -11.72
CA TYR A 88 -17.79 -6.88 -10.40
C TYR A 88 -16.77 -5.79 -9.98
N PHE A 89 -15.48 -6.03 -10.20
CA PHE A 89 -14.42 -5.09 -9.80
C PHE A 89 -14.47 -3.76 -10.58
N TYR A 90 -15.06 -3.76 -11.77
CA TYR A 90 -15.14 -2.54 -12.61
C TYR A 90 -16.33 -1.62 -12.26
N ASN A 91 -17.17 -2.00 -11.29
CA ASN A 91 -18.39 -1.26 -10.97
C ASN A 91 -18.19 -0.07 -10.02
N PHE A 92 -16.95 0.21 -9.59
CA PHE A 92 -16.68 1.23 -8.58
C PHE A 92 -15.96 2.43 -9.19
N SER A 93 -16.53 3.62 -9.01
CA SER A 93 -16.03 4.86 -9.64
C SER A 93 -14.66 5.32 -9.13
N ASN A 94 -14.32 4.98 -7.87
CA ASN A 94 -13.03 5.34 -7.26
C ASN A 94 -12.01 4.20 -7.33
N VAL A 95 -12.21 3.23 -8.24
CA VAL A 95 -11.32 2.07 -8.39
C VAL A 95 -10.75 2.06 -9.81
N ASP A 96 -9.45 1.74 -9.92
CA ASP A 96 -8.78 1.42 -11.19
C ASP A 96 -8.28 -0.02 -11.11
N ILE A 97 -8.70 -0.83 -12.07
CA ILE A 97 -8.28 -2.23 -12.19
C ILE A 97 -7.09 -2.31 -13.14
N CYS A 98 -5.98 -2.86 -12.64
CA CYS A 98 -4.73 -3.04 -13.37
C CYS A 98 -4.51 -4.54 -13.57
N ASP A 99 -5.00 -5.06 -14.71
CA ASP A 99 -4.88 -6.49 -15.03
C ASP A 99 -3.40 -6.85 -15.26
N MET A 100 -2.86 -7.68 -14.42
CA MET A 100 -1.43 -8.05 -14.47
C MET A 100 -1.05 -8.85 -15.72
N ASN A 101 -2.02 -9.41 -16.41
CA ASN A 101 -1.79 -10.10 -17.69
C ASN A 101 -1.72 -9.11 -18.86
N ASN A 102 -2.17 -7.84 -18.66
CA ASN A 102 -2.27 -6.83 -19.71
C ASN A 102 -1.79 -5.44 -19.27
N ILE A 103 -0.78 -5.36 -18.43
CA ILE A 103 -0.24 -4.06 -17.97
C ILE A 103 0.31 -3.27 -19.19
N PRO A 104 -0.13 -2.03 -19.40
CA PRO A 104 0.39 -1.21 -20.50
C PRO A 104 1.92 -1.15 -20.52
N MET A 105 2.51 -1.23 -21.71
CA MET A 105 3.95 -1.28 -21.98
C MET A 105 4.64 -2.60 -21.63
N PHE A 106 4.09 -3.41 -20.73
CA PHE A 106 4.72 -4.64 -20.25
C PHE A 106 3.97 -5.92 -20.67
N GLY A 107 2.67 -5.81 -20.99
CA GLY A 107 1.84 -6.98 -21.23
C GLY A 107 1.87 -7.93 -20.05
N SER A 108 2.01 -9.22 -20.29
CA SER A 108 2.11 -10.24 -19.24
C SER A 108 3.55 -10.42 -18.71
N SER A 109 4.53 -9.64 -19.18
CA SER A 109 5.93 -9.88 -18.81
C SER A 109 6.18 -9.69 -17.31
N LEU A 110 5.59 -8.64 -16.72
CA LEU A 110 5.74 -8.39 -15.28
C LEU A 110 5.13 -9.51 -14.44
N HIS A 111 3.96 -10.01 -14.84
CA HIS A 111 3.27 -11.08 -14.14
C HIS A 111 4.15 -12.34 -14.01
N ARG A 112 4.97 -12.61 -15.03
CA ARG A 112 5.80 -13.83 -15.07
C ARG A 112 6.95 -13.84 -14.07
N PHE A 113 7.51 -12.68 -13.74
CA PHE A 113 8.71 -12.65 -12.88
C PHE A 113 8.56 -11.83 -11.61
N LEU A 114 7.67 -10.84 -11.58
CA LEU A 114 7.54 -9.97 -10.41
C LEU A 114 6.66 -10.65 -9.34
N PRO A 115 7.19 -10.86 -8.12
CA PRO A 115 6.37 -11.43 -7.04
C PRO A 115 5.06 -10.69 -6.86
N SER A 116 3.97 -11.42 -6.73
CA SER A 116 2.62 -10.81 -6.70
C SER A 116 2.42 -9.80 -5.57
N LYS A 117 3.07 -10.00 -4.42
CA LYS A 117 3.03 -9.03 -3.32
C LYS A 117 3.65 -7.67 -3.70
N MET A 118 4.52 -7.64 -4.72
CA MET A 118 5.21 -6.41 -5.16
C MET A 118 4.45 -5.66 -6.27
N TRP A 119 3.37 -6.21 -6.83
CA TRP A 119 2.62 -5.53 -7.90
C TRP A 119 2.12 -4.16 -7.44
N ARG A 120 1.71 -4.04 -6.18
CA ARG A 120 1.23 -2.78 -5.59
C ARG A 120 2.30 -1.69 -5.51
N PHE A 121 3.57 -2.00 -5.83
CA PHE A 121 4.65 -1.01 -5.90
C PHE A 121 4.80 -0.41 -7.31
N LEU A 122 4.13 -0.96 -8.32
CA LEU A 122 4.20 -0.50 -9.72
C LEU A 122 3.85 0.99 -9.92
N PRO A 123 2.95 1.61 -9.11
CA PRO A 123 2.70 3.03 -9.27
C PRO A 123 3.94 3.93 -9.12
N ILE A 124 5.03 3.44 -8.52
CA ILE A 124 6.31 4.18 -8.46
C ILE A 124 6.79 4.57 -9.87
N PHE A 125 6.51 3.73 -10.86
CA PHE A 125 6.97 3.93 -12.25
C PHE A 125 5.91 4.64 -13.12
N ASP A 126 4.71 4.86 -12.59
CA ASP A 126 3.61 5.45 -13.35
C ASP A 126 3.72 6.97 -13.36
N PRO A 127 3.87 7.60 -14.54
CA PRO A 127 4.02 9.05 -14.63
C PRO A 127 2.78 9.83 -14.18
N TYR A 128 1.60 9.18 -14.14
CA TYR A 128 0.34 9.83 -13.73
C TYR A 128 0.18 9.90 -12.21
N VAL A 129 0.98 9.14 -11.44
CA VAL A 129 0.85 9.05 -9.98
C VAL A 129 1.75 10.09 -9.30
N ASP A 130 1.16 10.94 -8.48
CA ASP A 130 1.87 11.91 -7.63
C ASP A 130 2.14 11.36 -6.23
N TYR A 131 1.18 10.60 -5.70
CA TYR A 131 1.29 10.00 -4.35
C TYR A 131 0.83 8.56 -4.37
N LEU A 132 1.61 7.70 -3.76
CA LEU A 132 1.31 6.27 -3.60
C LEU A 132 1.24 5.94 -2.11
N ILE A 133 0.26 5.12 -1.72
CA ILE A 133 0.23 4.39 -0.46
C ILE A 133 0.09 2.91 -0.80
N SER A 134 0.98 2.09 -0.23
CA SER A 134 0.92 0.63 -0.35
C SER A 134 0.10 0.06 0.79
N ARG A 135 -0.88 -0.80 0.49
CA ARG A 135 -1.77 -1.38 1.50
C ARG A 135 -2.01 -2.87 1.25
N ASP A 136 -2.37 -3.55 2.33
CA ASP A 136 -2.91 -4.92 2.25
C ASP A 136 -4.43 -4.84 2.16
N LEU A 137 -5.02 -5.73 1.37
CA LEU A 137 -6.47 -5.79 1.15
C LEU A 137 -7.24 -6.10 2.45
N ASP A 138 -6.65 -6.97 3.27
CA ASP A 138 -7.27 -7.47 4.50
C ASP A 138 -7.08 -6.52 5.71
N SER A 139 -6.54 -5.33 5.49
CA SER A 139 -6.27 -4.37 6.56
C SER A 139 -7.11 -3.09 6.38
N PRO A 140 -7.95 -2.73 7.38
CA PRO A 140 -8.80 -1.55 7.26
C PRO A 140 -8.00 -0.25 7.28
N ILE A 141 -8.53 0.77 6.60
CA ILE A 141 -8.07 2.15 6.74
C ILE A 141 -8.82 2.76 7.91
N ILE A 142 -8.10 3.33 8.86
CA ILE A 142 -8.70 3.92 10.06
C ILE A 142 -8.33 5.40 10.17
N ARG A 143 -9.12 6.15 10.93
CA ARG A 143 -8.91 7.61 11.11
C ARG A 143 -7.50 7.93 11.57
N ARG A 144 -6.96 7.14 12.49
CA ARG A 144 -5.58 7.29 13.00
C ARG A 144 -4.55 7.29 11.86
N GLU A 145 -4.76 6.46 10.84
CA GLU A 145 -3.89 6.43 9.65
C GLU A 145 -4.06 7.69 8.81
N THR A 146 -5.30 8.08 8.55
CA THR A 146 -5.56 9.25 7.68
C THR A 146 -5.00 10.54 8.28
N GLU A 147 -4.97 10.66 9.60
CA GLU A 147 -4.33 11.79 10.30
C GLU A 147 -2.84 11.87 9.97
N THR A 148 -2.14 10.72 10.01
CA THR A 148 -0.71 10.68 9.70
C THR A 148 -0.43 10.93 8.22
N ILE A 149 -1.27 10.39 7.34
CA ILE A 149 -1.20 10.64 5.88
C ILE A 149 -1.37 12.14 5.61
N ASN A 150 -2.39 12.77 6.22
CA ASN A 150 -2.64 14.21 6.03
C ASN A 150 -1.48 15.05 6.56
N MET A 151 -0.87 14.66 7.68
CA MET A 151 0.34 15.35 8.14
C MET A 151 1.47 15.23 7.11
N TRP A 152 1.71 14.01 6.58
CA TRP A 152 2.74 13.77 5.57
C TRP A 152 2.51 14.60 4.31
N LEU A 153 1.27 14.73 3.85
CA LEU A 153 0.93 15.50 2.66
C LEU A 153 1.11 17.02 2.85
N SER A 154 1.17 17.48 4.09
CA SER A 154 1.21 18.92 4.39
C SER A 154 2.47 19.60 3.82
N LYS A 155 2.35 20.92 3.56
CA LYS A 155 3.46 21.74 3.05
C LYS A 155 4.68 21.73 3.97
N LYS A 156 4.48 21.49 5.28
CA LYS A 156 5.58 21.44 6.27
C LYS A 156 6.47 20.20 6.09
N GLN A 157 5.99 19.18 5.37
CA GLN A 157 6.71 17.90 5.19
C GLN A 157 7.31 17.75 3.78
N LYS A 158 7.55 18.83 3.05
CA LYS A 158 8.03 18.79 1.65
C LYS A 158 9.32 17.98 1.45
N LYS A 159 10.22 17.97 2.45
CA LYS A 159 11.48 17.20 2.37
C LYS A 159 11.25 15.68 2.53
N ASN A 160 10.13 15.27 3.13
CA ASN A 160 9.83 13.86 3.40
C ASN A 160 9.04 13.29 2.23
N PHE A 161 9.76 12.73 1.27
CA PHE A 161 9.12 12.10 0.10
C PHE A 161 8.67 10.66 0.39
N PHE A 162 8.95 10.14 1.58
CA PHE A 162 8.54 8.79 1.97
C PHE A 162 7.77 8.85 3.31
N TYR A 163 6.86 7.91 3.51
CA TYR A 163 6.01 7.77 4.70
C TYR A 163 6.09 6.34 5.19
N ILE A 164 6.21 6.14 6.49
CA ILE A 164 6.27 4.82 7.13
C ILE A 164 5.41 4.85 8.39
N ALA A 165 4.63 3.78 8.61
CA ALA A 165 3.85 3.63 9.84
C ALA A 165 4.07 2.25 10.46
N ARG A 166 4.23 2.21 11.79
CA ARG A 166 4.35 0.97 12.58
C ARG A 166 3.53 1.15 13.86
N ASP A 167 2.49 0.36 14.03
CA ASP A 167 1.51 0.57 15.11
C ASP A 167 1.25 -0.67 15.96
N ASN A 168 2.12 -1.69 15.87
CA ASN A 168 1.99 -2.93 16.65
C ASN A 168 3.37 -3.42 17.06
N ILE A 169 3.44 -4.20 18.13
CA ILE A 169 4.70 -4.79 18.60
C ILE A 169 5.27 -5.79 17.59
N GLU A 170 4.43 -6.36 16.73
CA GLU A 170 4.88 -7.24 15.64
C GLU A 170 5.44 -6.47 14.44
N HIS A 171 5.32 -5.14 14.44
CA HIS A 171 5.81 -4.28 13.35
C HIS A 171 7.31 -3.97 13.53
N SER A 172 8.11 -5.02 13.69
CA SER A 172 9.55 -4.91 14.02
C SER A 172 10.47 -4.64 12.82
N SER A 173 9.96 -4.63 11.59
CA SER A 173 10.74 -4.29 10.39
C SER A 173 10.73 -2.77 10.15
N PHE A 174 11.81 -2.26 9.54
CA PHE A 174 11.89 -0.81 9.25
C PHE A 174 10.75 -0.36 8.33
N ILE A 175 10.50 -1.08 7.22
CA ILE A 175 9.35 -0.83 6.33
C ILE A 175 8.50 -2.10 6.27
N LEU A 176 7.20 -1.97 6.52
CA LEU A 176 6.23 -3.05 6.36
C LEU A 176 5.61 -2.98 4.96
N GLY A 177 5.34 -4.13 4.34
CA GLY A 177 4.85 -4.20 2.96
C GLY A 177 3.61 -3.36 2.66
N GLY A 178 2.68 -3.30 3.60
CA GLY A 178 1.40 -2.59 3.46
C GLY A 178 1.27 -1.30 4.26
N LEU A 179 2.35 -0.72 4.81
CA LEU A 179 2.24 0.45 5.68
C LEU A 179 3.30 1.51 5.34
N TRP A 180 3.39 1.88 4.05
CA TRP A 180 4.29 2.93 3.59
C TRP A 180 3.68 3.70 2.43
N GLY A 181 4.25 4.86 2.14
CA GLY A 181 3.85 5.68 0.98
C GLY A 181 5.01 6.46 0.38
N ALA A 182 4.84 6.87 -0.86
CA ALA A 182 5.82 7.62 -1.63
C ALA A 182 5.18 8.84 -2.32
N ALA A 183 5.83 10.01 -2.19
CA ALA A 183 5.41 11.24 -2.84
C ALA A 183 6.28 11.45 -4.09
N LEU A 184 5.83 10.87 -5.21
CA LEU A 184 6.56 10.95 -6.47
C LEU A 184 6.70 12.39 -6.95
N VAL A 185 5.69 13.22 -6.68
CA VAL A 185 5.76 14.66 -7.01
C VAL A 185 6.93 15.36 -6.32
N ARG A 186 7.47 14.79 -5.23
CA ARG A 186 8.60 15.38 -4.49
C ARG A 186 9.96 14.86 -4.94
N ALA A 187 10.04 13.59 -5.40
CA ALA A 187 11.33 12.93 -5.66
C ALA A 187 11.21 11.78 -6.68
N ARG A 188 10.50 12.01 -7.81
CA ARG A 188 10.19 10.95 -8.79
C ARG A 188 11.44 10.19 -9.25
N HIS A 189 12.47 10.90 -9.74
CA HIS A 189 13.69 10.24 -10.25
C HIS A 189 14.40 9.42 -9.16
N THR A 190 14.48 9.98 -7.95
CA THR A 190 15.09 9.28 -6.81
C THR A 190 14.33 8.01 -6.49
N LEU A 191 12.99 8.09 -6.41
CA LEU A 191 12.16 6.94 -6.10
C LEU A 191 12.22 5.87 -7.17
N ILE A 192 12.19 6.25 -8.45
CA ILE A 192 12.33 5.30 -9.56
C ILE A 192 13.68 4.56 -9.43
N ASN A 193 14.77 5.28 -9.20
CA ASN A 193 16.10 4.67 -9.07
C ASN A 193 16.18 3.72 -7.87
N ILE A 194 15.53 4.08 -6.76
CA ILE A 194 15.51 3.24 -5.54
C ILE A 194 14.75 1.92 -5.82
N PHE A 195 13.62 1.99 -6.52
CA PHE A 195 12.76 0.84 -6.77
C PHE A 195 13.13 0.06 -8.04
N GLN A 196 14.01 0.60 -8.90
CA GLN A 196 14.39 -0.04 -10.17
C GLN A 196 14.80 -1.51 -10.03
N PRO A 197 15.49 -1.95 -8.95
CA PRO A 197 15.83 -3.37 -8.80
C PRO A 197 14.63 -4.31 -8.87
N MET A 198 13.41 -3.87 -8.55
CA MET A 198 12.21 -4.71 -8.64
C MET A 198 11.84 -5.09 -10.09
N LEU A 199 12.38 -4.38 -11.08
CA LEU A 199 12.13 -4.68 -12.49
C LEU A 199 13.21 -5.56 -13.11
N ILE A 200 14.15 -6.04 -12.30
CA ILE A 200 15.28 -6.90 -12.78
C ILE A 200 15.01 -8.35 -12.36
N PRO A 201 14.66 -9.25 -13.30
CA PRO A 201 14.28 -10.63 -12.97
C PRO A 201 15.31 -11.38 -12.12
N SER A 202 16.62 -11.19 -12.41
CA SER A 202 17.69 -11.85 -11.64
C SER A 202 17.75 -11.40 -10.19
N ILE A 203 17.24 -10.21 -9.86
CA ILE A 203 17.16 -9.70 -8.49
C ILE A 203 15.88 -10.21 -7.84
N VAL A 204 14.71 -9.95 -8.46
CA VAL A 204 13.43 -10.17 -7.79
C VAL A 204 13.11 -11.66 -7.58
N LYS A 205 13.75 -12.56 -8.33
CA LYS A 205 13.54 -14.01 -8.14
C LYS A 205 13.78 -14.46 -6.69
N TYR A 206 14.66 -13.77 -5.96
CA TYR A 206 14.95 -14.11 -4.56
C TYR A 206 13.81 -13.76 -3.60
N TYR A 207 12.91 -12.85 -4.01
CA TYR A 207 11.85 -12.34 -3.17
C TYR A 207 10.51 -13.08 -3.34
N HIS A 208 10.43 -14.08 -4.22
CA HIS A 208 9.22 -14.90 -4.37
C HIS A 208 8.86 -15.64 -3.09
N GLY A 209 9.85 -16.11 -2.34
CA GLY A 209 9.63 -16.85 -1.09
C GLY A 209 9.63 -15.98 0.16
N ILE A 210 10.54 -15.00 0.21
CA ILE A 210 10.77 -14.21 1.43
C ILE A 210 9.99 -12.89 1.48
N GLY A 211 9.37 -12.51 0.35
CA GLY A 211 8.37 -11.47 0.34
C GLY A 211 8.86 -10.05 0.05
N ASP A 212 7.88 -9.21 -0.18
CA ASP A 212 8.02 -7.80 -0.54
C ASP A 212 8.63 -6.95 0.58
N GLN A 213 8.33 -7.29 1.84
CA GLN A 213 8.87 -6.58 2.99
C GLN A 213 10.39 -6.70 3.06
N THR A 214 10.93 -7.89 2.77
CA THR A 214 12.39 -8.10 2.72
C THR A 214 13.01 -7.24 1.61
N PHE A 215 12.40 -7.21 0.42
CA PHE A 215 12.85 -6.34 -0.68
C PHE A 215 12.89 -4.87 -0.23
N LEU A 216 11.83 -4.40 0.45
CA LEU A 216 11.76 -3.02 0.93
C LEU A 216 12.88 -2.70 1.92
N ASN A 217 13.19 -3.62 2.81
CA ASN A 217 14.25 -3.39 3.79
C ASN A 217 15.65 -3.47 3.15
N ASP A 218 15.86 -4.38 2.17
CA ASP A 218 17.16 -4.54 1.50
C ASP A 218 17.48 -3.37 0.55
N TYR A 219 16.50 -2.90 -0.22
CA TYR A 219 16.74 -1.93 -1.31
C TYR A 219 16.25 -0.53 -1.02
N VAL A 220 15.23 -0.37 -0.18
CA VAL A 220 14.57 0.93 -0.01
C VAL A 220 14.93 1.58 1.32
N GLY A 221 14.94 0.81 2.40
CA GLY A 221 15.02 1.32 3.77
C GLY A 221 16.08 2.37 4.01
N ASP A 222 17.35 2.01 3.83
CA ASP A 222 18.48 2.94 4.08
C ASP A 222 18.45 4.16 3.16
N ARG A 223 17.93 3.99 1.94
CA ARG A 223 17.91 5.06 0.94
C ARG A 223 16.84 6.11 1.21
N VAL A 224 15.75 5.74 1.92
CA VAL A 224 14.66 6.69 2.22
C VAL A 224 14.67 7.21 3.65
N LYS A 225 15.45 6.59 4.54
CA LYS A 225 15.44 6.83 5.98
C LYS A 225 15.47 8.32 6.36
N ASN A 226 16.37 9.09 5.76
CA ASN A 226 16.56 10.51 6.08
C ASN A 226 15.47 11.43 5.47
N ASN A 227 14.67 10.89 4.55
CA ASN A 227 13.61 11.64 3.87
C ASN A 227 12.23 11.00 4.13
N SER A 228 12.10 10.31 5.26
CA SER A 228 10.85 9.66 5.67
C SER A 228 10.19 10.41 6.80
N LEU A 229 8.87 10.51 6.74
CA LEU A 229 8.04 10.82 7.91
C LEU A 229 7.59 9.49 8.51
N ILE A 230 8.08 9.19 9.70
CA ILE A 230 7.88 7.88 10.33
C ILE A 230 7.00 8.05 11.57
N PHE A 231 5.94 7.24 11.69
CA PHE A 231 5.11 7.12 12.88
C PHE A 231 5.30 5.73 13.48
N ASP A 232 5.48 5.68 14.81
CA ASP A 232 5.83 4.42 15.47
C ASP A 232 5.32 4.39 16.90
N SER A 233 4.70 3.27 17.29
CA SER A 233 4.15 3.05 18.63
C SER A 233 5.10 2.25 19.54
N TYR A 234 6.06 1.47 18.99
CA TYR A 234 6.84 0.54 19.80
C TYR A 234 8.35 0.60 19.57
N PHE A 235 8.79 0.92 18.36
CA PHE A 235 10.21 0.86 17.97
C PHE A 235 10.80 2.24 17.68
N CYS A 236 10.19 3.31 18.21
CA CYS A 236 10.62 4.69 17.94
C CYS A 236 12.07 4.96 18.33
N GLU A 237 12.61 4.24 19.33
CA GLU A 237 14.01 4.40 19.76
C GLU A 237 14.99 3.66 18.86
N SER A 238 14.66 2.44 18.47
CA SER A 238 15.56 1.57 17.69
C SER A 238 15.46 1.81 16.19
N LEU A 239 14.25 2.00 15.67
CA LEU A 239 14.00 2.18 14.25
C LEU A 239 13.66 3.62 13.85
N GLY A 240 13.59 4.51 14.84
CA GLY A 240 13.21 5.90 14.61
C GLY A 240 11.71 6.07 14.40
N GLY A 241 11.24 7.27 14.62
CA GLY A 241 9.83 7.60 14.41
C GLY A 241 9.32 8.56 15.47
N ARG A 242 8.13 9.07 15.24
CA ARG A 242 7.42 9.94 16.17
C ARG A 242 6.11 9.27 16.60
N PRO A 243 5.55 9.67 17.73
CA PRO A 243 4.24 9.18 18.15
C PRO A 243 3.16 9.49 17.13
N PHE A 244 2.13 8.66 17.11
CA PHE A 244 0.91 8.94 16.35
C PHE A 244 0.18 10.16 16.92
N LEU A 245 -0.73 10.73 16.13
CA LEU A 245 -1.44 11.98 16.44
C LEU A 245 -2.66 11.78 17.32
N SER A 246 -3.17 10.56 17.39
CA SER A 246 -4.32 10.16 18.19
C SER A 246 -4.01 8.89 18.94
N GLN A 247 -4.72 8.66 20.02
CA GLN A 247 -4.61 7.43 20.80
C GLN A 247 -5.14 6.26 19.99
N ARG A 248 -4.53 5.08 20.17
CA ARG A 248 -4.99 3.86 19.52
C ARG A 248 -6.44 3.57 19.96
N PRO A 249 -7.33 3.24 19.02
CA PRO A 249 -8.68 2.82 19.40
C PRO A 249 -8.65 1.62 20.37
N MET A 250 -9.65 1.52 21.21
CA MET A 250 -9.80 0.37 22.10
C MET A 250 -10.11 -0.89 21.29
N HIS A 251 -9.95 -2.06 21.88
CA HIS A 251 -10.32 -3.35 21.27
C HIS A 251 -9.42 -3.85 20.12
N GLY A 252 -8.11 -3.67 20.24
CA GLY A 252 -7.14 -4.30 19.32
C GLY A 252 -7.05 -3.70 17.93
N CYS A 253 -7.65 -2.54 17.70
CA CYS A 253 -7.59 -1.87 16.40
C CYS A 253 -6.29 -1.07 16.27
N PHE A 254 -5.47 -1.42 15.28
CA PHE A 254 -4.20 -0.73 14.98
C PHE A 254 -3.98 -0.70 13.47
N LEU A 255 -3.08 0.15 13.00
CA LEU A 255 -2.74 0.19 11.58
C LEU A 255 -2.09 -1.15 11.18
N GLY A 256 -2.62 -1.77 10.14
CA GLY A 256 -2.10 -3.04 9.64
C GLY A 256 -2.73 -4.26 10.30
N CYS A 257 -3.74 -4.09 11.16
CA CYS A 257 -4.46 -5.26 11.72
C CYS A 257 -5.24 -5.98 10.62
N ILE A 258 -5.36 -7.29 10.76
CA ILE A 258 -6.02 -8.16 9.78
C ILE A 258 -7.51 -8.29 10.11
N ARG A 259 -8.37 -8.11 9.10
CA ARG A 259 -9.82 -8.27 9.26
C ARG A 259 -10.20 -9.72 9.69
N PRO A 260 -11.16 -9.88 10.61
CA PRO A 260 -11.99 -8.83 11.22
C PRO A 260 -11.30 -8.20 12.44
N CYS A 261 -10.91 -6.97 12.32
CA CYS A 261 -10.41 -6.15 13.42
C CYS A 261 -11.12 -4.79 13.34
N CYS A 262 -11.02 -3.98 14.37
CA CYS A 262 -11.65 -2.66 14.45
C CYS A 262 -13.19 -2.68 14.45
N ASN A 263 -13.81 -3.83 14.58
CA ASN A 263 -15.25 -3.95 14.73
C ASN A 263 -15.58 -3.93 16.22
N ASN A 264 -16.71 -3.34 16.58
CA ASN A 264 -17.20 -3.28 17.97
C ASN A 264 -17.61 -4.66 18.51
N VAL A 265 -17.48 -5.70 17.71
CA VAL A 265 -17.68 -7.08 18.14
C VAL A 265 -16.39 -7.53 18.84
N VAL A 266 -16.52 -7.86 20.11
CA VAL A 266 -15.43 -8.46 20.89
C VAL A 266 -15.01 -9.76 20.20
N ASN A 267 -13.92 -9.72 19.47
CA ASN A 267 -13.39 -10.92 18.87
C ASN A 267 -12.69 -11.73 19.96
N VAL A 268 -13.34 -12.79 20.37
CA VAL A 268 -12.92 -13.69 21.46
C VAL A 268 -11.57 -14.36 21.13
N HIS A 269 -11.12 -14.28 19.87
CA HIS A 269 -9.90 -14.93 19.41
C HIS A 269 -8.64 -14.08 19.52
N PHE A 270 -8.76 -12.77 19.74
CA PHE A 270 -7.61 -11.92 20.00
C PHE A 270 -7.51 -11.58 21.48
N ASN A 271 -7.04 -12.57 22.25
CA ASN A 271 -6.54 -12.33 23.59
C ASN A 271 -5.18 -11.62 23.46
N GLU A 272 -5.14 -10.51 22.70
CA GLU A 272 -3.98 -9.65 22.71
C GLU A 272 -3.89 -9.05 24.11
N THR A 273 -3.00 -9.60 24.90
CA THR A 273 -2.50 -8.90 26.08
C THR A 273 -2.01 -7.55 25.54
N ARG A 274 -2.75 -6.50 25.86
CA ARG A 274 -2.38 -5.15 25.43
C ARG A 274 -1.00 -4.83 26.00
N ILE A 275 -0.02 -4.77 25.11
CA ILE A 275 1.33 -4.43 25.51
C ILE A 275 1.43 -2.89 25.53
N PRO A 276 1.78 -2.29 26.67
CA PRO A 276 1.94 -0.83 26.75
C PRO A 276 3.03 -0.34 25.82
N CYS A 277 2.79 0.78 25.18
CA CYS A 277 3.81 1.46 24.37
C CYS A 277 4.93 1.98 25.29
N PRO A 278 6.18 1.90 24.86
CA PRO A 278 7.27 2.54 25.62
C PRO A 278 7.00 4.03 25.84
N ILE A 279 7.34 4.54 27.00
CA ILE A 279 7.09 5.94 27.38
C ILE A 279 7.65 6.91 26.32
N LYS A 280 8.83 6.61 25.79
CA LYS A 280 9.49 7.45 24.77
C LYS A 280 8.76 7.49 23.44
N CYS A 281 7.91 6.48 23.15
CA CYS A 281 7.12 6.42 21.93
C CYS A 281 5.73 7.04 22.10
N ARG A 282 5.40 7.55 23.30
CA ARG A 282 4.15 8.27 23.54
C ARG A 282 4.28 9.75 23.22
N PRO A 283 3.19 10.44 22.82
CA PRO A 283 3.26 11.89 22.63
C PRO A 283 3.67 12.59 23.94
N LYS A 284 4.57 13.57 23.86
CA LYS A 284 5.07 14.31 25.04
C LYS A 284 3.92 14.94 25.84
N LYS A 285 2.82 15.35 25.17
CA LYS A 285 1.65 15.94 25.83
C LYS A 285 0.69 14.91 26.41
N HIS A 286 0.90 13.63 26.08
CA HIS A 286 0.03 12.53 26.48
C HIS A 286 0.84 11.32 26.95
N PRO A 287 1.63 11.48 28.03
CA PRO A 287 2.36 10.33 28.59
C PRO A 287 1.40 9.29 29.17
N ASP A 288 0.17 9.71 29.45
CA ASP A 288 -0.94 8.88 29.91
C ASP A 288 -1.49 7.93 28.85
N TRP A 289 -1.16 8.13 27.55
CA TRP A 289 -1.58 7.21 26.49
C TRP A 289 -0.75 5.92 26.56
N ILE A 290 -1.11 5.05 27.51
CA ILE A 290 -0.37 3.82 27.79
C ILE A 290 -0.37 2.90 26.56
N TYR A 291 -1.46 2.90 25.81
CA TYR A 291 -1.63 2.10 24.59
C TYR A 291 -1.63 2.98 23.34
N CYS A 292 -0.70 3.93 23.30
CA CYS A 292 -0.64 4.95 22.25
C CYS A 292 -1.54 4.65 21.05
#